data_ec1f86cf4655ba9ca339ffbef9d27e9b
#
_entry.id   ec1f86cf4655ba9ca339ffbef9d27e9b
#
_cell.length_a   1.000
_cell.length_b   1.000
_cell.length_c   1.000
_cell.angle_alpha   90.00
_cell.angle_beta   90.00
_cell.angle_gamma   90.00
#
_symmetry.space_group_name_H-M   'P 1'
#
loop_
_entity.id
_entity.type
_entity.pdbx_description
1 polymer ?
#
loop_
_entity_poly.entity_id
_entity_poly.type
_entity_poly.pdbx_seq_one_letter_code
_entity_poly.pdbx_strand_id
1 'polypeptide(L)'
;MDISIHAEPMVDPRGVFLREVASLAPRPAALKGKTVLLFDNTQLTSLLDVYGPIFRWLEEYLTTGHGAICRNQARNIMKGDKEDVAKLADEVARSGADGVVIALCNAGITSLTSLFAAELELRGMPCVQICTDLGYPLARAAASSYVPGLPILVTQPATGGSETFGKDQVLAIAPEVVWGLTSEAAALLERFKNRASSPELGIAENGIMRLPAITVATTDIQGKTAIEVDPGRFAETLYEALCAADLCDGLPIITPTEKRIAAMLRHTDLAPEDHLVREIPPSGGTLTVRSLAANAVMAGCRPEYFPILVAAFQAIADPAYRIFQTAISTHPGGHALVVSGPLAEQLGIQSGQACLGPGFRANATIGRSINLTLMNVSRSVPGKSDLCSLSSPARFAYCFADSTANNPWQTLNADLYGPETTSVTVHKCEGPHLVHNPPDHNAENLLKAIATVASAGGNNLVYPGHLLVILNPTQARMIEQAGWSKRDIKEFLFEHARQPVEVARRRHRNTFPPHFLEMPQVPVMRSPDDVILVVCGGDGGHAMVGVPWGLAQAVSRPVVFKDGTPVRAMG
;
A
#
# COMPACT_ATOMS: atom_id res chain seq x y z
N MET A 1 -42.84 -16.11 18.86
CA MET A 1 -42.55 -14.64 18.89
C MET A 1 -41.12 -14.49 18.48
N ASP A 2 -40.84 -13.66 17.48
CA ASP A 2 -39.44 -13.45 17.04
C ASP A 2 -38.79 -12.38 17.91
N ILE A 3 -37.58 -12.67 18.41
CA ILE A 3 -36.81 -11.73 19.23
C ILE A 3 -35.65 -11.24 18.40
N SER A 4 -35.48 -9.91 18.33
CA SER A 4 -34.33 -9.30 17.71
C SER A 4 -33.18 -9.20 18.71
N ILE A 5 -32.05 -9.83 18.39
CA ILE A 5 -30.82 -9.77 19.17
C ILE A 5 -29.89 -8.79 18.48
N HIS A 6 -29.40 -7.78 19.23
CA HIS A 6 -28.44 -6.83 18.76
C HIS A 6 -27.01 -7.26 19.14
N ALA A 7 -26.11 -7.20 18.17
CA ALA A 7 -24.69 -7.34 18.47
C ALA A 7 -24.22 -6.23 19.39
N GLU A 8 -23.21 -6.52 20.22
CA GLU A 8 -22.49 -5.48 20.95
C GLU A 8 -21.92 -4.47 19.95
N PRO A 9 -22.10 -3.16 20.19
CA PRO A 9 -21.57 -2.14 19.28
C PRO A 9 -20.08 -2.30 19.06
N MET A 10 -19.64 -2.13 17.82
CA MET A 10 -18.24 -2.26 17.45
C MET A 10 -17.64 -0.89 17.11
N VAL A 11 -16.34 -0.75 17.34
CA VAL A 11 -15.58 0.44 16.94
C VAL A 11 -15.31 0.39 15.44
N ASP A 12 -15.51 1.53 14.77
CA ASP A 12 -15.25 1.67 13.33
C ASP A 12 -13.76 1.47 13.03
N PRO A 13 -13.36 0.49 12.21
CA PRO A 13 -11.98 0.24 11.86
C PRO A 13 -11.43 1.19 10.79
N ARG A 14 -12.26 2.03 10.16
CA ARG A 14 -11.91 2.82 8.98
C ARG A 14 -10.99 4.01 9.24
N GLY A 15 -10.81 4.46 10.49
CA GLY A 15 -10.05 5.67 10.79
C GLY A 15 -10.86 6.95 10.53
N VAL A 16 -10.17 8.07 10.37
CA VAL A 16 -10.79 9.39 10.18
C VAL A 16 -10.34 10.03 8.88
N PHE A 17 -11.20 10.88 8.30
CA PHE A 17 -10.87 11.70 7.13
C PHE A 17 -10.61 13.13 7.61
N LEU A 18 -9.37 13.58 7.47
CA LEU A 18 -8.94 14.92 7.94
C LEU A 18 -9.07 15.98 6.86
N ARG A 19 -9.11 15.58 5.62
CA ARG A 19 -9.17 16.51 4.49
C ARG A 19 -10.61 16.93 4.23
N GLU A 20 -10.82 18.24 4.09
CA GLU A 20 -12.06 18.75 3.55
C GLU A 20 -12.23 18.30 2.10
N VAL A 21 -13.45 17.90 1.76
CA VAL A 21 -13.80 17.53 0.39
C VAL A 21 -13.75 18.79 -0.47
N ALA A 22 -12.94 18.79 -1.51
CA ALA A 22 -12.83 19.92 -2.42
C ALA A 22 -14.14 20.11 -3.20
N SER A 23 -14.61 21.35 -3.28
CA SER A 23 -15.64 21.74 -4.22
C SER A 23 -15.03 21.89 -5.61
N LEU A 24 -15.81 21.58 -6.65
CA LEU A 24 -15.39 21.82 -8.02
C LEU A 24 -15.17 23.31 -8.29
N ALA A 25 -14.05 23.65 -8.93
CA ALA A 25 -13.72 25.01 -9.33
C ALA A 25 -14.75 25.59 -10.30
N PRO A 26 -14.97 26.90 -10.33
CA PRO A 26 -15.80 27.55 -11.37
C PRO A 26 -15.23 27.28 -12.77
N ARG A 27 -16.09 26.90 -13.69
CA ARG A 27 -15.72 26.59 -15.08
C ARG A 27 -16.09 27.73 -16.02
N PRO A 28 -15.27 28.00 -17.06
CA PRO A 28 -15.65 28.93 -18.10
C PRO A 28 -16.86 28.41 -18.92
N ALA A 29 -17.75 29.28 -19.34
CA ALA A 29 -18.92 28.89 -20.15
C ALA A 29 -18.53 28.34 -21.54
N ALA A 30 -17.35 28.68 -22.05
CA ALA A 30 -16.79 28.19 -23.31
C ALA A 30 -15.27 28.28 -23.31
N LEU A 31 -14.61 27.48 -24.16
CA LEU A 31 -13.15 27.45 -24.27
C LEU A 31 -12.56 28.47 -25.24
N LYS A 32 -13.38 29.23 -25.98
CA LYS A 32 -12.89 30.21 -26.95
C LYS A 32 -12.03 31.28 -26.30
N GLY A 33 -10.75 31.36 -26.72
CA GLY A 33 -9.77 32.27 -26.17
C GLY A 33 -9.24 31.89 -24.79
N LYS A 34 -9.64 30.74 -24.25
CA LYS A 34 -9.17 30.20 -22.95
C LYS A 34 -7.94 29.36 -23.14
N THR A 35 -7.03 29.43 -22.18
CA THR A 35 -5.81 28.61 -22.14
C THR A 35 -6.09 27.29 -21.45
N VAL A 36 -5.95 26.17 -22.17
CA VAL A 36 -6.06 24.80 -21.64
C VAL A 36 -4.68 24.19 -21.55
N LEU A 37 -4.28 23.77 -20.35
CA LEU A 37 -3.03 23.06 -20.12
C LEU A 37 -3.24 21.57 -20.33
N LEU A 38 -2.52 20.98 -21.28
CA LEU A 38 -2.45 19.53 -21.49
C LEU A 38 -1.28 18.99 -20.67
N PHE A 39 -1.60 18.30 -19.56
CA PHE A 39 -0.62 17.91 -18.57
C PHE A 39 -0.32 16.40 -18.62
N ASP A 40 0.90 16.04 -19.07
CA ASP A 40 1.42 14.67 -19.02
C ASP A 40 1.95 14.37 -17.62
N ASN A 41 1.23 13.52 -16.88
CA ASN A 41 1.54 13.15 -15.51
C ASN A 41 2.63 12.09 -15.35
N THR A 42 3.09 11.46 -16.43
CA THR A 42 4.03 10.33 -16.38
C THR A 42 5.47 10.73 -16.68
N GLN A 43 5.68 11.61 -17.65
CA GLN A 43 6.99 11.98 -18.18
C GLN A 43 7.90 10.75 -18.47
N LEU A 44 7.29 9.61 -18.79
CA LEU A 44 8.02 8.40 -19.11
C LEU A 44 8.31 8.40 -20.61
N THR A 45 9.59 8.49 -20.98
CA THR A 45 10.01 8.58 -22.39
C THR A 45 9.46 7.43 -23.26
N SER A 46 9.34 6.23 -22.72
CA SER A 46 8.69 5.09 -23.41
C SER A 46 7.19 5.23 -23.55
N LEU A 47 6.55 6.08 -22.74
CA LEU A 47 5.12 6.37 -22.79
C LEU A 47 4.84 7.66 -23.56
N LEU A 48 5.80 8.57 -23.68
CA LEU A 48 5.68 9.78 -24.51
C LEU A 48 5.47 9.45 -25.98
N ASP A 49 6.14 8.42 -26.48
CA ASP A 49 5.93 7.94 -27.86
C ASP A 49 4.53 7.34 -28.04
N VAL A 50 3.94 6.81 -26.98
CA VAL A 50 2.58 6.22 -26.98
C VAL A 50 1.52 7.26 -26.69
N TYR A 51 1.74 8.16 -25.73
CA TYR A 51 0.74 9.13 -25.26
C TYR A 51 0.88 10.52 -25.89
N GLY A 52 2.03 10.83 -26.46
CA GLY A 52 2.22 12.09 -27.21
C GLY A 52 1.14 12.37 -28.26
N PRO A 53 0.67 11.36 -29.04
CA PRO A 53 -0.42 11.55 -29.98
C PRO A 53 -1.73 11.99 -29.33
N ILE A 54 -2.04 11.56 -28.09
CA ILE A 54 -3.29 11.93 -27.38
C ILE A 54 -3.37 13.45 -27.26
N PHE A 55 -2.34 14.07 -26.74
CA PHE A 55 -2.33 15.52 -26.55
C PHE A 55 -2.36 16.28 -27.88
N ARG A 56 -1.65 15.81 -28.90
CA ARG A 56 -1.68 16.41 -30.21
C ARG A 56 -3.09 16.38 -30.84
N TRP A 57 -3.80 15.27 -30.72
CA TRP A 57 -5.16 15.16 -31.25
C TRP A 57 -6.18 15.96 -30.43
N LEU A 58 -6.02 16.00 -29.10
CA LEU A 58 -6.84 16.87 -28.25
C LEU A 58 -6.55 18.35 -28.53
N GLU A 59 -5.30 18.74 -28.71
CA GLU A 59 -4.90 20.09 -29.05
C GLU A 59 -5.54 20.52 -30.37
N GLU A 60 -5.45 19.69 -31.42
CA GLU A 60 -6.10 19.93 -32.72
C GLU A 60 -7.62 20.14 -32.56
N TYR A 61 -8.27 19.26 -31.78
CA TYR A 61 -9.71 19.33 -31.55
C TYR A 61 -10.12 20.58 -30.76
N LEU A 62 -9.40 20.89 -29.68
CA LEU A 62 -9.72 22.03 -28.81
C LEU A 62 -9.42 23.38 -29.49
N THR A 63 -8.35 23.46 -30.28
CA THR A 63 -7.99 24.70 -30.98
C THR A 63 -8.88 24.96 -32.17
N THR A 64 -9.06 23.98 -33.08
CA THR A 64 -9.83 24.15 -34.32
C THR A 64 -11.33 24.17 -34.07
N GLY A 65 -11.83 23.29 -33.18
CA GLY A 65 -13.27 23.17 -32.92
C GLY A 65 -13.82 24.16 -31.90
N HIS A 66 -13.00 24.56 -30.92
CA HIS A 66 -13.46 25.35 -29.77
C HIS A 66 -12.69 26.66 -29.56
N GLY A 67 -11.66 26.95 -30.37
CA GLY A 67 -10.88 28.18 -30.28
C GLY A 67 -10.06 28.32 -28.98
N ALA A 68 -9.74 27.22 -28.35
CA ALA A 68 -8.88 27.20 -27.16
C ALA A 68 -7.42 27.46 -27.53
N ILE A 69 -6.65 27.94 -26.56
CA ILE A 69 -5.18 28.07 -26.64
C ILE A 69 -4.59 26.93 -25.82
N CYS A 70 -3.99 25.93 -26.48
CA CYS A 70 -3.41 24.79 -25.77
C CYS A 70 -1.95 25.01 -25.43
N ARG A 71 -1.53 24.55 -24.25
CA ARG A 71 -0.13 24.46 -23.80
C ARG A 71 0.15 23.07 -23.29
N ASN A 72 1.35 22.55 -23.55
CA ASN A 72 1.76 21.23 -23.10
C ASN A 72 2.76 21.35 -21.95
N GLN A 73 2.57 20.55 -20.90
CA GLN A 73 3.51 20.39 -19.78
C GLN A 73 3.60 18.93 -19.36
N ALA A 74 4.81 18.46 -19.06
CA ALA A 74 5.04 17.11 -18.60
C ALA A 74 5.79 17.10 -17.26
N ARG A 75 5.35 16.27 -16.31
CA ARG A 75 6.01 16.00 -15.03
C ARG A 75 5.76 14.57 -14.60
N ASN A 76 6.77 13.92 -14.06
CA ASN A 76 6.61 12.59 -13.48
C ASN A 76 6.18 12.70 -12.00
N ILE A 77 4.88 12.62 -11.75
CA ILE A 77 4.30 12.68 -10.40
C ILE A 77 4.69 11.47 -9.56
N MET A 78 5.03 10.32 -10.14
CA MET A 78 5.43 9.11 -9.41
C MET A 78 6.65 9.30 -8.51
N LYS A 79 7.51 10.24 -8.80
CA LYS A 79 8.74 10.50 -8.02
C LYS A 79 8.49 11.38 -6.79
N GLY A 80 7.35 12.05 -6.74
CA GLY A 80 6.97 12.96 -5.66
C GLY A 80 6.14 12.29 -4.56
N ASP A 81 5.95 13.04 -3.50
CA ASP A 81 4.98 12.77 -2.44
C ASP A 81 3.79 13.77 -2.54
N LYS A 82 2.91 13.74 -1.53
CA LYS A 82 1.75 14.66 -1.51
C LYS A 82 2.11 16.14 -1.41
N GLU A 83 3.25 16.45 -0.77
CA GLU A 83 3.73 17.83 -0.62
C GLU A 83 4.29 18.34 -1.94
N ASP A 84 4.97 17.49 -2.69
CA ASP A 84 5.43 17.80 -4.04
C ASP A 84 4.25 17.99 -5.00
N VAL A 85 3.19 17.18 -4.85
CA VAL A 85 1.94 17.34 -5.61
C VAL A 85 1.27 18.68 -5.32
N ALA A 86 1.21 19.10 -4.06
CA ALA A 86 0.66 20.39 -3.67
C ALA A 86 1.46 21.57 -4.23
N LYS A 87 2.80 21.50 -4.16
CA LYS A 87 3.70 22.52 -4.76
C LYS A 87 3.53 22.61 -6.28
N LEU A 88 3.40 21.46 -6.95
CA LEU A 88 3.15 21.41 -8.38
C LEU A 88 1.79 22.02 -8.74
N ALA A 89 0.76 21.78 -7.92
CA ALA A 89 -0.55 22.40 -8.12
C ALA A 89 -0.49 23.93 -7.96
N ASP A 90 0.32 24.44 -7.02
CA ASP A 90 0.60 25.88 -6.89
C ASP A 90 1.30 26.46 -8.13
N GLU A 91 2.25 25.72 -8.71
CA GLU A 91 2.94 26.11 -9.94
C GLU A 91 1.96 26.21 -11.11
N VAL A 92 1.15 25.16 -11.30
CA VAL A 92 0.17 25.08 -12.39
C VAL A 92 -0.93 26.12 -12.24
N ALA A 93 -1.45 26.34 -11.02
CA ALA A 93 -2.47 27.36 -10.77
C ALA A 93 -1.99 28.78 -11.10
N ARG A 94 -0.69 29.04 -10.97
CA ARG A 94 -0.06 30.33 -11.34
C ARG A 94 0.33 30.43 -12.81
N SER A 95 0.17 29.38 -13.61
CA SER A 95 0.57 29.35 -15.03
C SER A 95 -0.28 30.23 -15.96
N GLY A 96 -1.40 30.75 -15.47
CA GLY A 96 -2.37 31.50 -16.27
C GLY A 96 -3.23 30.61 -17.19
N ALA A 97 -3.30 29.31 -16.93
CA ALA A 97 -4.26 28.42 -17.56
C ALA A 97 -5.68 28.64 -17.01
N ASP A 98 -6.70 28.45 -17.85
CA ASP A 98 -8.12 28.50 -17.47
C ASP A 98 -8.69 27.09 -17.18
N GLY A 99 -7.93 26.04 -17.50
CA GLY A 99 -8.30 24.66 -17.23
C GLY A 99 -7.17 23.69 -17.56
N VAL A 100 -7.24 22.48 -16.98
CA VAL A 100 -6.19 21.46 -17.12
C VAL A 100 -6.81 20.14 -17.57
N VAL A 101 -6.21 19.51 -18.58
CA VAL A 101 -6.48 18.11 -18.95
C VAL A 101 -5.29 17.27 -18.53
N ILE A 102 -5.50 16.34 -17.62
CA ILE A 102 -4.45 15.49 -17.08
C ILE A 102 -4.55 14.10 -17.72
N ALA A 103 -3.50 13.63 -18.35
CA ALA A 103 -3.42 12.30 -18.95
C ALA A 103 -2.01 11.72 -18.83
N LEU A 104 -1.83 10.44 -18.86
CA LEU A 104 -2.82 9.37 -18.82
C LEU A 104 -2.66 8.63 -17.50
N CYS A 105 -3.78 8.35 -16.82
CA CYS A 105 -3.76 7.64 -15.57
C CYS A 105 -3.92 6.15 -15.81
N ASN A 106 -2.86 5.40 -15.49
CA ASN A 106 -2.82 3.96 -15.61
C ASN A 106 -2.23 3.37 -14.32
N ALA A 107 -3.02 2.60 -13.59
CA ALA A 107 -2.61 1.91 -12.37
C ALA A 107 -1.94 2.82 -11.30
N GLY A 108 -0.72 2.48 -10.86
CA GLY A 108 -0.07 3.01 -9.65
C GLY A 108 0.14 4.53 -9.55
N ILE A 109 0.05 5.30 -10.64
CA ILE A 109 0.15 6.77 -10.58
C ILE A 109 -1.20 7.44 -10.31
N THR A 110 -2.29 6.72 -10.51
CA THR A 110 -3.63 7.29 -10.61
C THR A 110 -4.07 8.04 -9.36
N SER A 111 -3.80 7.53 -8.16
CA SER A 111 -4.22 8.20 -6.92
C SER A 111 -3.46 9.51 -6.66
N LEU A 112 -2.15 9.56 -6.98
CA LEU A 112 -1.40 10.83 -6.92
C LEU A 112 -1.94 11.84 -7.95
N THR A 113 -2.32 11.35 -9.12
CA THR A 113 -2.93 12.21 -10.16
C THR A 113 -4.30 12.74 -9.72
N SER A 114 -5.12 11.92 -9.07
CA SER A 114 -6.41 12.37 -8.54
C SER A 114 -6.23 13.33 -7.35
N LEU A 115 -5.19 13.14 -6.54
CA LEU A 115 -4.81 14.12 -5.53
C LEU A 115 -4.36 15.44 -6.18
N PHE A 116 -3.56 15.38 -7.24
CA PHE A 116 -3.16 16.57 -7.99
C PHE A 116 -4.36 17.30 -8.60
N ALA A 117 -5.31 16.56 -9.17
CA ALA A 117 -6.56 17.13 -9.67
C ALA A 117 -7.36 17.82 -8.55
N ALA A 118 -7.44 17.20 -7.37
CA ALA A 118 -8.10 17.79 -6.21
C ALA A 118 -7.40 19.08 -5.74
N GLU A 119 -6.07 19.08 -5.70
CA GLU A 119 -5.27 20.27 -5.37
C GLU A 119 -5.48 21.42 -6.37
N LEU A 120 -5.64 21.10 -7.66
CA LEU A 120 -5.97 22.09 -8.68
C LEU A 120 -7.38 22.67 -8.49
N GLU A 121 -8.37 21.81 -8.27
CA GLU A 121 -9.77 22.24 -8.04
C GLU A 121 -9.86 23.16 -6.79
N LEU A 122 -9.15 22.83 -5.69
CA LEU A 122 -9.07 23.68 -4.49
C LEU A 122 -8.48 25.07 -4.77
N ARG A 123 -7.63 25.19 -5.80
CA ARG A 123 -7.01 26.47 -6.24
C ARG A 123 -7.83 27.20 -7.28
N GLY A 124 -9.06 26.76 -7.51
CA GLY A 124 -9.95 27.34 -8.52
C GLY A 124 -9.59 27.00 -9.96
N MET A 125 -8.80 25.94 -10.19
CA MET A 125 -8.37 25.48 -11.51
C MET A 125 -9.20 24.27 -11.95
N PRO A 126 -10.14 24.43 -12.91
CA PRO A 126 -10.94 23.33 -13.42
C PRO A 126 -10.08 22.26 -14.07
N CYS A 127 -10.33 20.98 -13.78
CA CYS A 127 -9.59 19.92 -14.43
C CYS A 127 -10.46 18.74 -14.89
N VAL A 128 -9.93 18.02 -15.87
CA VAL A 128 -10.46 16.75 -16.40
C VAL A 128 -9.33 15.73 -16.35
N GLN A 129 -9.61 14.56 -15.79
CA GLN A 129 -8.67 13.46 -15.70
C GLN A 129 -9.02 12.40 -16.76
N ILE A 130 -8.04 11.98 -17.55
CA ILE A 130 -8.18 10.90 -18.52
C ILE A 130 -7.46 9.67 -18.00
N CYS A 131 -8.18 8.56 -17.91
CA CYS A 131 -7.69 7.27 -17.42
C CYS A 131 -7.83 6.18 -18.47
N THR A 132 -7.05 5.11 -18.31
CA THR A 132 -7.41 3.81 -18.86
C THR A 132 -8.48 3.15 -17.99
N ASP A 133 -9.10 2.07 -18.47
CA ASP A 133 -10.01 1.22 -17.69
C ASP A 133 -9.32 0.69 -16.42
N LEU A 134 -8.03 0.36 -16.49
CA LEU A 134 -7.24 -0.07 -15.34
C LEU A 134 -7.05 1.04 -14.28
N GLY A 135 -6.89 2.29 -14.70
CA GLY A 135 -6.74 3.43 -13.78
C GLY A 135 -8.07 3.92 -13.20
N TYR A 136 -9.16 3.72 -13.91
CA TYR A 136 -10.47 4.31 -13.57
C TYR A 136 -10.99 3.95 -12.17
N PRO A 137 -10.95 2.69 -11.68
CA PRO A 137 -11.43 2.37 -10.33
C PRO A 137 -10.65 3.10 -9.23
N LEU A 138 -9.33 3.25 -9.39
CA LEU A 138 -8.50 4.01 -8.45
C LEU A 138 -8.80 5.52 -8.49
N ALA A 139 -8.95 6.07 -9.70
CA ALA A 139 -9.31 7.47 -9.88
C ALA A 139 -10.66 7.78 -9.23
N ARG A 140 -11.64 6.92 -9.45
CA ARG A 140 -12.97 7.02 -8.86
C ARG A 140 -12.96 6.94 -7.34
N ALA A 141 -12.21 5.99 -6.77
CA ALA A 141 -12.08 5.83 -5.33
C ALA A 141 -11.44 7.07 -4.68
N ALA A 142 -10.38 7.60 -5.28
CA ALA A 142 -9.72 8.81 -4.82
C ALA A 142 -10.65 10.05 -4.98
N ALA A 143 -11.27 10.23 -6.14
CA ALA A 143 -12.16 11.36 -6.38
C ALA A 143 -13.37 11.38 -5.44
N SER A 144 -13.89 10.20 -5.05
CA SER A 144 -15.00 10.13 -4.09
C SER A 144 -14.69 10.76 -2.74
N SER A 145 -13.41 10.76 -2.35
CA SER A 145 -12.95 11.30 -1.07
C SER A 145 -12.35 12.70 -1.18
N TYR A 146 -11.75 13.04 -2.32
CA TYR A 146 -11.04 14.31 -2.49
C TYR A 146 -11.88 15.38 -3.18
N VAL A 147 -12.51 15.04 -4.30
CA VAL A 147 -13.29 15.98 -5.13
C VAL A 147 -14.42 15.26 -5.85
N PRO A 148 -15.54 14.98 -5.15
CA PRO A 148 -16.71 14.38 -5.78
C PRO A 148 -17.16 15.19 -6.99
N GLY A 149 -17.48 14.50 -8.10
CA GLY A 149 -17.86 15.15 -9.35
C GLY A 149 -16.69 15.50 -10.27
N LEU A 150 -15.43 15.19 -9.90
CA LEU A 150 -14.29 15.31 -10.82
C LEU A 150 -14.58 14.56 -12.12
N PRO A 151 -14.48 15.23 -13.28
CA PRO A 151 -14.62 14.57 -14.58
C PRO A 151 -13.49 13.58 -14.81
N ILE A 152 -13.81 12.28 -14.76
CA ILE A 152 -12.88 11.19 -15.03
C ILE A 152 -13.36 10.46 -16.27
N LEU A 153 -12.58 10.55 -17.34
CA LEU A 153 -12.91 9.98 -18.64
C LEU A 153 -12.07 8.73 -18.89
N VAL A 154 -12.67 7.71 -19.46
CA VAL A 154 -11.99 6.45 -19.83
C VAL A 154 -11.80 6.44 -21.34
N THR A 155 -10.55 6.33 -21.80
CA THR A 155 -10.25 6.36 -23.23
C THR A 155 -10.06 4.98 -23.84
N GLN A 156 -9.51 4.00 -23.12
CA GLN A 156 -9.29 2.66 -23.66
C GLN A 156 -9.02 1.60 -22.60
N PRO A 157 -9.38 0.32 -22.90
CA PRO A 157 -8.93 -0.82 -22.10
C PRO A 157 -7.41 -0.94 -22.10
N ALA A 158 -6.82 -1.17 -20.92
CA ALA A 158 -5.39 -1.43 -20.76
C ALA A 158 -5.00 -2.86 -21.24
N THR A 159 -5.84 -3.49 -22.06
CA THR A 159 -5.68 -4.89 -22.45
C THR A 159 -4.73 -5.08 -23.60
N GLY A 160 -3.81 -6.00 -23.44
CA GLY A 160 -3.16 -6.70 -24.55
C GLY A 160 -1.98 -6.02 -25.19
N GLY A 161 -1.26 -5.13 -24.52
CA GLY A 161 0.01 -4.59 -25.03
C GLY A 161 -0.11 -3.77 -26.31
N SER A 162 -1.33 -3.39 -26.71
CA SER A 162 -1.55 -2.39 -27.76
C SER A 162 -1.30 -1.01 -27.18
N GLU A 163 -0.08 -0.57 -27.31
CA GLU A 163 0.40 0.71 -26.83
C GLU A 163 0.02 1.87 -27.73
N THR A 164 -0.78 1.63 -28.78
CA THR A 164 -1.21 2.65 -29.73
C THR A 164 -2.67 3.04 -29.48
N PHE A 165 -2.86 4.19 -28.83
CA PHE A 165 -4.19 4.82 -28.81
C PHE A 165 -4.52 5.35 -30.19
N GLY A 166 -5.60 4.84 -30.81
CA GLY A 166 -6.09 5.33 -32.07
C GLY A 166 -6.66 6.75 -31.96
N LYS A 167 -6.51 7.56 -33.00
CA LYS A 167 -7.06 8.92 -33.08
C LYS A 167 -8.56 8.92 -32.79
N ASP A 168 -9.30 7.95 -33.32
CA ASP A 168 -10.74 7.85 -33.16
C ASP A 168 -11.17 7.68 -31.69
N GLN A 169 -10.38 7.00 -30.88
CA GLN A 169 -10.67 6.80 -29.45
C GLN A 169 -10.48 8.09 -28.64
N VAL A 170 -9.45 8.87 -28.97
CA VAL A 170 -9.23 10.18 -28.36
C VAL A 170 -10.31 11.16 -28.78
N LEU A 171 -10.68 11.15 -30.06
CA LEU A 171 -11.74 12.02 -30.58
C LEU A 171 -13.12 11.63 -30.01
N ALA A 172 -13.36 10.37 -29.68
CA ALA A 172 -14.59 9.94 -29.03
C ALA A 172 -14.78 10.56 -27.64
N ILE A 173 -13.71 10.80 -26.88
CA ILE A 173 -13.79 11.43 -25.55
C ILE A 173 -13.60 12.96 -25.59
N ALA A 174 -13.14 13.53 -26.70
CA ALA A 174 -12.82 14.95 -26.79
C ALA A 174 -14.03 15.89 -26.52
N PRO A 175 -15.27 15.58 -26.95
CA PRO A 175 -16.46 16.34 -26.56
C PRO A 175 -16.69 16.33 -25.04
N GLU A 176 -16.40 15.20 -24.39
CA GLU A 176 -16.52 15.05 -22.94
C GLU A 176 -15.47 15.88 -22.18
N VAL A 177 -14.27 16.02 -22.75
CA VAL A 177 -13.23 16.91 -22.19
C VAL A 177 -13.74 18.35 -22.20
N VAL A 178 -14.32 18.82 -23.32
CA VAL A 178 -14.91 20.15 -23.39
C VAL A 178 -16.03 20.30 -22.38
N TRP A 179 -16.95 19.33 -22.35
CA TRP A 179 -18.07 19.34 -21.41
C TRP A 179 -17.58 19.37 -19.94
N GLY A 180 -16.58 18.58 -19.58
CA GLY A 180 -15.98 18.55 -18.24
C GLY A 180 -15.31 19.86 -17.82
N LEU A 181 -14.73 20.61 -18.79
CA LEU A 181 -14.10 21.91 -18.54
C LEU A 181 -15.08 23.09 -18.56
N THR A 182 -16.31 22.92 -19.06
CA THR A 182 -17.23 24.04 -19.26
C THR A 182 -18.59 23.89 -18.57
N SER A 183 -18.87 22.72 -18.00
CA SER A 183 -20.15 22.48 -17.32
C SER A 183 -20.16 22.95 -15.88
N GLU A 184 -21.32 23.37 -15.40
CA GLU A 184 -21.50 23.77 -14.01
C GLU A 184 -21.28 22.58 -13.03
N ALA A 185 -20.81 22.90 -11.82
CA ALA A 185 -20.48 21.93 -10.78
C ALA A 185 -21.64 20.96 -10.45
N ALA A 186 -22.89 21.45 -10.46
CA ALA A 186 -24.07 20.63 -10.20
C ALA A 186 -24.26 19.51 -11.23
N ALA A 187 -24.09 19.83 -12.52
CA ALA A 187 -24.20 18.88 -13.62
C ALA A 187 -23.06 17.83 -13.57
N LEU A 188 -21.84 18.27 -13.22
CA LEU A 188 -20.70 17.39 -13.06
C LEU A 188 -20.89 16.43 -11.86
N LEU A 189 -21.37 16.94 -10.72
CA LEU A 189 -21.69 16.14 -9.54
C LEU A 189 -22.79 15.10 -9.83
N GLU A 190 -23.77 15.43 -10.64
CA GLU A 190 -24.81 14.48 -11.02
C GLU A 190 -24.27 13.36 -11.92
N ARG A 191 -23.46 13.73 -12.93
CA ARG A 191 -22.93 12.79 -13.93
C ARG A 191 -21.79 11.93 -13.38
N PHE A 192 -20.85 12.54 -12.66
CA PHE A 192 -19.68 11.88 -12.11
C PHE A 192 -19.85 11.60 -10.60
N LYS A 193 -20.98 11.04 -10.19
CA LYS A 193 -21.19 10.56 -8.81
C LYS A 193 -20.15 9.48 -8.47
N ASN A 194 -18.96 9.91 -8.07
CA ASN A 194 -17.85 9.02 -7.72
C ASN A 194 -18.04 8.38 -6.34
N ARG A 195 -19.26 8.15 -5.88
CA ARG A 195 -19.54 7.46 -4.64
C ARG A 195 -19.09 6.01 -4.75
N ALA A 196 -18.18 5.61 -3.87
CA ALA A 196 -17.96 4.20 -3.62
C ALA A 196 -19.28 3.62 -3.13
N SER A 197 -19.80 2.63 -3.85
CA SER A 197 -21.01 1.91 -3.46
C SER A 197 -20.69 0.88 -2.38
N SER A 198 -20.28 1.35 -1.18
CA SER A 198 -20.32 0.47 -0.01
C SER A 198 -21.70 0.57 0.59
N PRO A 199 -22.32 -0.55 0.97
CA PRO A 199 -23.53 -0.52 1.76
C PRO A 199 -23.30 0.40 2.97
N GLU A 200 -24.17 1.37 3.18
CA GLU A 200 -24.10 2.22 4.36
C GLU A 200 -24.37 1.36 5.59
N LEU A 201 -23.33 0.84 6.19
CA LEU A 201 -23.42 0.43 7.59
C LEU A 201 -23.66 1.70 8.38
N GLY A 202 -24.80 1.77 9.07
CA GLY A 202 -25.15 2.93 9.86
C GLY A 202 -24.03 3.29 10.82
N ILE A 203 -23.28 4.33 10.49
CA ILE A 203 -22.25 4.88 11.38
C ILE A 203 -23.02 5.73 12.38
N ALA A 204 -23.01 5.31 13.64
CA ALA A 204 -23.46 6.15 14.72
C ALA A 204 -22.44 7.29 14.94
N GLU A 205 -22.91 8.40 15.44
CA GLU A 205 -22.06 9.47 15.97
C GLU A 205 -20.98 8.87 16.90
N ASN A 206 -19.77 9.40 16.86
CA ASN A 206 -18.60 8.97 17.66
C ASN A 206 -17.84 7.69 17.20
N GLY A 207 -17.93 7.29 15.94
CA GLY A 207 -17.14 6.17 15.41
C GLY A 207 -17.55 4.81 15.94
N ILE A 208 -18.80 4.65 16.33
CA ILE A 208 -19.40 3.36 16.74
C ILE A 208 -20.32 2.87 15.64
N MET A 209 -20.10 1.65 15.17
CA MET A 209 -20.94 0.97 14.20
C MET A 209 -21.95 0.06 14.89
N ARG A 210 -23.21 0.13 14.46
CA ARG A 210 -24.25 -0.80 14.87
C ARG A 210 -24.55 -1.74 13.71
N LEU A 211 -24.45 -3.02 13.98
CA LEU A 211 -24.80 -4.04 13.01
C LEU A 211 -26.31 -4.28 12.99
N PRO A 212 -26.85 -4.79 11.87
CA PRO A 212 -28.24 -5.19 11.82
C PRO A 212 -28.60 -6.18 12.94
N ALA A 213 -29.81 -6.08 13.47
CA ALA A 213 -30.29 -7.03 14.45
C ALA A 213 -30.49 -8.41 13.79
N ILE A 214 -30.15 -9.46 14.52
CA ILE A 214 -30.45 -10.84 14.14
C ILE A 214 -31.80 -11.23 14.71
N THR A 215 -32.71 -11.63 13.85
CA THR A 215 -34.02 -12.16 14.28
C THR A 215 -33.89 -13.65 14.60
N VAL A 216 -34.20 -14.02 15.83
CA VAL A 216 -34.17 -15.40 16.30
C VAL A 216 -35.57 -15.86 16.58
N ALA A 217 -35.94 -17.02 16.02
CA ALA A 217 -37.21 -17.66 16.33
C ALA A 217 -37.21 -18.16 17.79
N THR A 218 -38.28 -17.91 18.53
CA THR A 218 -38.45 -18.44 19.88
C THR A 218 -39.37 -19.64 19.83
N THR A 219 -38.97 -20.75 20.45
CA THR A 219 -39.81 -21.93 20.69
C THR A 219 -40.30 -21.90 22.12
N ASP A 220 -41.58 -22.17 22.30
CA ASP A 220 -42.19 -22.38 23.64
C ASP A 220 -41.96 -23.83 24.06
N ILE A 221 -41.14 -24.03 25.07
CA ILE A 221 -40.87 -25.34 25.66
C ILE A 221 -41.44 -25.31 27.07
N GLN A 222 -42.58 -26.02 27.26
CA GLN A 222 -43.26 -26.19 28.57
C GLN A 222 -43.62 -24.85 29.27
N GLY A 223 -44.13 -23.86 28.51
CA GLY A 223 -44.53 -22.58 29.08
C GLY A 223 -43.36 -21.64 29.44
N LYS A 224 -42.12 -21.98 29.02
CA LYS A 224 -40.96 -21.11 29.11
C LYS A 224 -40.44 -20.79 27.70
N THR A 225 -40.30 -19.53 27.39
CA THR A 225 -39.70 -19.10 26.14
C THR A 225 -38.21 -19.47 26.15
N ALA A 226 -37.82 -20.46 25.36
CA ALA A 226 -36.44 -20.80 25.16
C ALA A 226 -35.95 -20.05 23.92
N ILE A 227 -34.87 -19.33 24.08
CA ILE A 227 -34.12 -18.68 22.96
C ILE A 227 -32.98 -19.62 22.64
N GLU A 228 -33.08 -20.30 21.51
CA GLU A 228 -31.95 -21.06 20.98
C GLU A 228 -31.06 -20.09 20.18
N VAL A 229 -30.03 -19.57 20.81
CA VAL A 229 -29.01 -18.75 20.16
C VAL A 229 -27.86 -19.69 19.83
N ASP A 230 -27.70 -19.97 18.55
CA ASP A 230 -26.46 -20.56 18.05
C ASP A 230 -25.37 -19.48 18.03
N PRO A 231 -24.33 -19.52 18.91
CA PRO A 231 -23.26 -18.54 18.91
C PRO A 231 -22.47 -18.54 17.61
N GLY A 232 -22.38 -19.68 16.91
CA GLY A 232 -21.71 -19.80 15.61
C GLY A 232 -22.45 -18.99 14.55
N ARG A 233 -23.76 -19.13 14.45
CA ARG A 233 -24.61 -18.38 13.51
C ARG A 233 -24.52 -16.87 13.73
N PHE A 234 -24.40 -16.42 14.98
CA PHE A 234 -24.20 -15.00 15.28
C PHE A 234 -22.87 -14.48 14.76
N ALA A 235 -21.78 -15.23 14.97
CA ALA A 235 -20.46 -14.86 14.47
C ALA A 235 -20.39 -14.85 12.93
N GLU A 236 -21.04 -15.82 12.27
CA GLU A 236 -21.13 -15.88 10.82
C GLU A 236 -21.91 -14.69 10.24
N THR A 237 -23.05 -14.34 10.82
CA THR A 237 -23.85 -13.19 10.36
C THR A 237 -23.07 -11.88 10.47
N LEU A 238 -22.32 -11.70 11.56
CA LEU A 238 -21.43 -10.55 11.73
C LEU A 238 -20.34 -10.52 10.65
N TYR A 239 -19.68 -11.64 10.43
CA TYR A 239 -18.64 -11.79 9.43
C TYR A 239 -19.17 -11.47 8.02
N GLU A 240 -20.32 -12.04 7.64
CA GLU A 240 -20.95 -11.77 6.34
C GLU A 240 -21.32 -10.29 6.16
N ALA A 241 -21.86 -9.65 7.20
CA ALA A 241 -22.17 -8.22 7.15
C ALA A 241 -20.94 -7.34 6.93
N LEU A 242 -19.82 -7.67 7.57
CA LEU A 242 -18.56 -6.94 7.40
C LEU A 242 -17.91 -7.23 6.05
N CYS A 243 -18.02 -8.46 5.53
CA CYS A 243 -17.58 -8.77 4.17
C CYS A 243 -18.41 -7.99 3.13
N ALA A 244 -19.72 -7.92 3.28
CA ALA A 244 -20.60 -7.15 2.41
C ALA A 244 -20.28 -5.64 2.44
N ALA A 245 -19.77 -5.15 3.57
CA ALA A 245 -19.33 -3.76 3.76
C ALA A 245 -17.89 -3.50 3.33
N ASP A 246 -17.19 -4.48 2.77
CA ASP A 246 -15.75 -4.40 2.43
C ASP A 246 -14.84 -4.08 3.63
N LEU A 247 -15.18 -4.62 4.81
CA LEU A 247 -14.44 -4.40 6.06
C LEU A 247 -13.73 -5.67 6.57
N CYS A 248 -13.68 -6.73 5.78
CA CYS A 248 -12.94 -7.94 6.09
C CYS A 248 -12.09 -8.40 4.90
N ASP A 249 -11.02 -9.14 5.22
CA ASP A 249 -10.04 -9.66 4.27
C ASP A 249 -10.39 -11.08 3.76
N GLY A 250 -11.63 -11.53 3.93
CA GLY A 250 -12.07 -12.87 3.58
C GLY A 250 -11.79 -13.94 4.64
N LEU A 251 -11.25 -13.56 5.81
CA LEU A 251 -11.03 -14.46 6.94
C LEU A 251 -11.91 -14.05 8.13
N PRO A 252 -12.35 -15.00 8.98
CA PRO A 252 -13.13 -14.70 10.18
C PRO A 252 -12.46 -13.62 11.04
N ILE A 253 -13.26 -12.78 11.67
CA ILE A 253 -12.81 -11.66 12.48
C ILE A 253 -13.26 -11.79 13.93
N ILE A 254 -12.55 -11.11 14.83
CA ILE A 254 -12.98 -10.88 16.21
C ILE A 254 -13.62 -9.49 16.30
N THR A 255 -14.82 -9.40 16.88
CA THR A 255 -15.54 -8.12 17.01
C THR A 255 -14.72 -7.11 17.81
N PRO A 256 -14.39 -5.92 17.27
CA PRO A 256 -13.62 -4.89 17.96
C PRO A 256 -14.54 -4.07 18.88
N THR A 257 -14.94 -4.65 20.02
CA THR A 257 -15.74 -3.97 21.04
C THR A 257 -14.90 -2.97 21.84
N GLU A 258 -15.54 -1.97 22.46
CA GLU A 258 -14.87 -0.99 23.31
C GLU A 258 -13.97 -1.63 24.38
N LYS A 259 -14.44 -2.69 25.00
CA LYS A 259 -13.68 -3.44 26.01
C LYS A 259 -12.40 -4.02 25.43
N ARG A 260 -12.43 -4.57 24.21
CA ARG A 260 -11.25 -5.14 23.55
C ARG A 260 -10.30 -4.03 23.08
N ILE A 261 -10.86 -2.92 22.60
CA ILE A 261 -10.07 -1.73 22.23
C ILE A 261 -9.34 -1.17 23.46
N ALA A 262 -10.03 -0.98 24.57
CA ALA A 262 -9.44 -0.52 25.82
C ALA A 262 -8.32 -1.46 26.31
N ALA A 263 -8.44 -2.78 26.06
CA ALA A 263 -7.38 -3.72 26.35
C ALA A 263 -6.11 -3.47 25.50
N MET A 264 -6.26 -3.22 24.19
CA MET A 264 -5.14 -2.86 23.31
C MET A 264 -4.46 -1.57 23.75
N LEU A 265 -5.26 -0.55 24.03
CA LEU A 265 -4.77 0.80 24.35
C LEU A 265 -3.96 0.86 25.67
N ARG A 266 -4.09 -0.12 26.56
CA ARG A 266 -3.24 -0.22 27.77
C ARG A 266 -1.77 -0.52 27.47
N HIS A 267 -1.45 -0.97 26.25
CA HIS A 267 -0.09 -1.33 25.84
C HIS A 267 0.62 -0.21 25.04
N THR A 268 0.12 1.01 25.05
CA THR A 268 0.74 2.18 24.46
C THR A 268 0.50 3.41 25.32
N ASP A 269 1.38 4.40 25.22
CA ASP A 269 1.24 5.74 25.82
C ASP A 269 0.73 6.79 24.83
N LEU A 270 0.37 6.34 23.62
CA LEU A 270 -0.27 7.17 22.61
C LEU A 270 -1.76 7.39 22.98
N ALA A 271 -2.27 8.58 22.70
CA ALA A 271 -3.70 8.83 22.82
C ALA A 271 -4.48 8.10 21.70
N PRO A 272 -5.72 7.65 21.98
CA PRO A 272 -6.54 6.95 20.98
C PRO A 272 -6.73 7.73 19.67
N GLU A 273 -6.75 9.04 19.75
CA GLU A 273 -6.96 9.98 18.65
C GLU A 273 -5.63 10.37 17.94
N ASP A 274 -4.48 9.98 18.48
CA ASP A 274 -3.18 10.27 17.84
C ASP A 274 -3.15 9.66 16.43
N HIS A 275 -2.68 10.44 15.46
CA HIS A 275 -2.58 10.02 14.07
C HIS A 275 -1.26 9.31 13.81
N LEU A 276 -1.32 8.07 13.36
CA LEU A 276 -0.13 7.29 13.00
C LEU A 276 0.27 7.47 11.55
N VAL A 277 -0.68 7.38 10.62
CA VAL A 277 -0.45 7.58 9.19
C VAL A 277 -1.57 8.42 8.61
N ARG A 278 -1.23 9.51 7.95
CA ARG A 278 -2.22 10.45 7.39
C ARG A 278 -2.50 10.20 5.92
N GLU A 279 -3.77 10.34 5.54
CA GLU A 279 -4.23 10.42 4.15
C GLU A 279 -3.73 9.24 3.29
N ILE A 280 -3.96 8.00 3.74
CA ILE A 280 -3.55 6.80 3.01
C ILE A 280 -4.41 6.62 1.75
N PRO A 281 -3.82 6.55 0.53
CA PRO A 281 -4.60 6.38 -0.68
C PRO A 281 -5.18 4.95 -0.80
N PRO A 282 -6.25 4.75 -1.59
CA PRO A 282 -6.86 5.71 -2.51
C PRO A 282 -7.84 6.68 -1.86
N SER A 283 -8.45 6.36 -0.71
CA SER A 283 -9.52 7.18 -0.14
C SER A 283 -9.05 8.35 0.75
N GLY A 284 -7.77 8.41 1.12
CA GLY A 284 -7.25 9.46 2.00
C GLY A 284 -7.60 9.25 3.48
N GLY A 285 -7.93 8.04 3.90
CA GLY A 285 -8.18 7.74 5.31
C GLY A 285 -6.93 7.95 6.17
N THR A 286 -7.11 8.45 7.38
CA THR A 286 -6.05 8.64 8.36
C THR A 286 -6.17 7.60 9.45
N LEU A 287 -5.07 6.87 9.69
CA LEU A 287 -4.98 5.88 10.74
C LEU A 287 -4.79 6.54 12.09
N THR A 288 -5.73 6.32 13.00
CA THR A 288 -5.60 6.67 14.43
C THR A 288 -5.16 5.46 15.24
N VAL A 289 -4.64 5.70 16.44
CA VAL A 289 -4.29 4.62 17.39
C VAL A 289 -5.52 3.76 17.71
N ARG A 290 -6.69 4.38 17.85
CA ARG A 290 -7.97 3.69 18.08
C ARG A 290 -8.38 2.79 16.91
N SER A 291 -8.31 3.29 15.68
CA SER A 291 -8.65 2.47 14.50
C SER A 291 -7.62 1.37 14.23
N LEU A 292 -6.34 1.58 14.57
CA LEU A 292 -5.35 0.51 14.59
C LEU A 292 -5.73 -0.59 15.59
N ALA A 293 -6.12 -0.20 16.81
CA ALA A 293 -6.55 -1.15 17.84
C ALA A 293 -7.78 -1.97 17.38
N ALA A 294 -8.73 -1.33 16.68
CA ALA A 294 -9.89 -2.00 16.11
C ALA A 294 -9.48 -3.08 15.09
N ASN A 295 -8.63 -2.74 14.15
CA ASN A 295 -8.12 -3.67 13.14
C ASN A 295 -7.25 -4.79 13.75
N ALA A 296 -6.47 -4.49 14.77
CA ALA A 296 -5.68 -5.47 15.50
C ALA A 296 -6.58 -6.52 16.19
N VAL A 297 -7.67 -6.08 16.83
CA VAL A 297 -8.68 -6.98 17.40
C VAL A 297 -9.32 -7.82 16.31
N MET A 298 -9.77 -7.20 15.21
CA MET A 298 -10.39 -7.89 14.07
C MET A 298 -9.46 -8.97 13.52
N ALA A 299 -8.17 -8.69 13.39
CA ALA A 299 -7.16 -9.63 12.92
C ALA A 299 -6.87 -10.78 13.89
N GLY A 300 -7.29 -10.69 15.16
CA GLY A 300 -7.07 -11.70 16.20
C GLY A 300 -5.82 -11.49 17.06
N CYS A 301 -5.22 -10.29 17.03
CA CYS A 301 -4.08 -9.95 17.87
C CYS A 301 -4.42 -10.03 19.36
N ARG A 302 -3.41 -10.42 20.18
CA ARG A 302 -3.46 -10.20 21.62
C ARG A 302 -3.11 -8.75 21.93
N PRO A 303 -3.59 -8.20 23.07
CA PRO A 303 -3.28 -6.82 23.46
C PRO A 303 -1.77 -6.53 23.53
N GLU A 304 -0.98 -7.49 23.98
CA GLU A 304 0.46 -7.37 24.18
C GLU A 304 1.23 -7.18 22.86
N TYR A 305 0.61 -7.50 21.71
CA TYR A 305 1.22 -7.29 20.39
C TYR A 305 1.11 -5.85 19.89
N PHE A 306 0.29 -5.03 20.56
CA PHE A 306 -0.04 -3.69 20.07
C PHE A 306 1.17 -2.76 19.88
N PRO A 307 2.19 -2.73 20.74
CA PRO A 307 3.40 -1.93 20.55
C PRO A 307 4.14 -2.25 19.25
N ILE A 308 4.15 -3.52 18.83
CA ILE A 308 4.75 -3.95 17.55
C ILE A 308 4.01 -3.31 16.37
N LEU A 309 2.68 -3.27 16.43
CA LEU A 309 1.85 -2.66 15.39
C LEU A 309 2.01 -1.15 15.34
N VAL A 310 2.12 -0.49 16.48
CA VAL A 310 2.40 0.96 16.55
C VAL A 310 3.72 1.26 15.86
N ALA A 311 4.81 0.57 16.22
CA ALA A 311 6.12 0.76 15.61
C ALA A 311 6.10 0.45 14.09
N ALA A 312 5.36 -0.58 13.67
CA ALA A 312 5.19 -0.91 12.25
C ALA A 312 4.52 0.22 11.48
N PHE A 313 3.46 0.83 12.01
CA PHE A 313 2.80 1.94 11.34
C PHE A 313 3.58 3.26 11.43
N GLN A 314 4.41 3.46 12.44
CA GLN A 314 5.41 4.54 12.46
C GLN A 314 6.47 4.35 11.37
N ALA A 315 6.87 3.12 11.05
CA ALA A 315 7.75 2.81 9.93
C ALA A 315 7.03 3.04 8.58
N ILE A 316 5.77 2.64 8.45
CA ILE A 316 4.95 2.85 7.26
C ILE A 316 4.69 4.34 7.00
N ALA A 317 4.62 5.15 8.05
CA ALA A 317 4.44 6.61 7.94
C ALA A 317 5.69 7.35 7.44
N ASP A 318 6.87 6.71 7.50
CA ASP A 318 8.10 7.31 7.01
C ASP A 318 8.04 7.59 5.51
N PRO A 319 8.43 8.80 5.05
CA PRO A 319 8.44 9.14 3.62
C PRO A 319 9.22 8.16 2.74
N ALA A 320 10.28 7.53 3.27
CA ALA A 320 11.09 6.55 2.55
C ALA A 320 10.30 5.26 2.22
N TYR A 321 9.29 4.91 3.03
CA TYR A 321 8.40 3.77 2.77
C TYR A 321 7.42 4.04 1.63
N ARG A 322 7.15 5.29 1.31
CA ARG A 322 6.32 5.73 0.19
C ARG A 322 4.92 5.10 0.19
N ILE A 323 4.22 5.24 1.31
CA ILE A 323 2.88 4.64 1.48
C ILE A 323 1.90 5.06 0.37
N PHE A 324 2.03 6.26 -0.19
CA PHE A 324 1.21 6.73 -1.30
C PHE A 324 1.34 5.87 -2.56
N GLN A 325 2.51 5.29 -2.80
CA GLN A 325 2.75 4.39 -3.93
C GLN A 325 2.53 2.93 -3.57
N THR A 326 2.89 2.53 -2.33
CA THR A 326 2.78 1.12 -1.91
C THR A 326 1.35 0.64 -1.75
N ALA A 327 0.44 1.52 -1.31
CA ALA A 327 -0.96 1.17 -1.05
C ALA A 327 -1.79 0.93 -2.32
N ILE A 328 -1.36 1.47 -3.47
CA ILE A 328 -2.12 1.46 -4.73
C ILE A 328 -1.38 0.79 -5.89
N SER A 329 -0.32 0.05 -5.58
CA SER A 329 0.50 -0.61 -6.59
C SER A 329 -0.20 -1.84 -7.18
N THR A 330 -0.06 -2.05 -8.49
CA THR A 330 -0.43 -3.33 -9.15
C THR A 330 0.52 -4.47 -8.80
N HIS A 331 1.62 -4.17 -8.10
CA HIS A 331 2.64 -5.13 -7.69
C HIS A 331 2.13 -6.07 -6.58
N PRO A 332 2.40 -7.39 -6.66
CA PRO A 332 1.85 -8.40 -5.76
C PRO A 332 2.49 -8.45 -4.36
N GLY A 333 3.48 -7.61 -4.09
CA GLY A 333 4.24 -7.64 -2.84
C GLY A 333 3.39 -7.42 -1.59
N GLY A 334 3.75 -8.15 -0.53
CA GLY A 334 3.23 -7.98 0.82
C GLY A 334 4.03 -6.94 1.62
N HIS A 335 3.57 -6.69 2.83
CA HIS A 335 4.27 -5.89 3.83
C HIS A 335 5.00 -6.86 4.78
N ALA A 336 6.27 -7.16 4.50
CA ALA A 336 7.08 -8.00 5.37
C ALA A 336 7.44 -7.24 6.64
N LEU A 337 7.18 -7.85 7.80
CA LEU A 337 7.57 -7.36 9.12
C LEU A 337 8.63 -8.29 9.69
N VAL A 338 9.81 -7.74 9.91
CA VAL A 338 10.86 -8.41 10.67
C VAL A 338 10.90 -7.78 12.05
N VAL A 339 10.59 -8.59 13.08
CA VAL A 339 10.67 -8.16 14.48
C VAL A 339 11.98 -8.68 15.06
N SER A 340 12.83 -7.79 15.54
CA SER A 340 14.16 -8.15 16.02
C SER A 340 14.36 -7.63 17.45
N GLY A 341 14.78 -8.48 18.36
CA GLY A 341 15.10 -8.11 19.75
C GLY A 341 14.24 -8.79 20.82
N PRO A 342 14.47 -8.47 22.11
CA PRO A 342 13.97 -9.25 23.23
C PRO A 342 12.44 -9.33 23.35
N LEU A 343 11.71 -8.30 22.95
CA LEU A 343 10.24 -8.33 23.00
C LEU A 343 9.66 -9.36 22.01
N ALA A 344 10.36 -9.69 20.91
CA ALA A 344 9.89 -10.72 19.98
C ALA A 344 9.76 -12.09 20.66
N GLU A 345 10.77 -12.48 21.45
CA GLU A 345 10.76 -13.73 22.22
C GLU A 345 9.67 -13.70 23.31
N GLN A 346 9.58 -12.59 24.06
CA GLN A 346 8.60 -12.42 25.15
C GLN A 346 7.15 -12.53 24.64
N LEU A 347 6.87 -12.09 23.43
CA LEU A 347 5.55 -12.14 22.79
C LEU A 347 5.30 -13.44 22.01
N GLY A 348 6.28 -14.32 21.91
CA GLY A 348 6.19 -15.58 21.16
C GLY A 348 6.11 -15.36 19.65
N ILE A 349 6.73 -14.28 19.14
CA ILE A 349 6.89 -14.07 17.69
C ILE A 349 7.99 -15.02 17.22
N GLN A 350 7.61 -16.01 16.43
CA GLN A 350 8.50 -17.10 16.04
C GLN A 350 9.59 -16.68 15.08
N SER A 351 10.83 -17.07 15.41
CA SER A 351 12.00 -17.05 14.53
C SER A 351 12.50 -18.44 14.16
N GLY A 352 11.95 -19.49 14.76
CA GLY A 352 12.38 -20.88 14.59
C GLY A 352 11.72 -21.58 13.40
N GLN A 353 11.69 -22.91 13.46
CA GLN A 353 11.16 -23.75 12.39
C GLN A 353 9.75 -23.34 11.97
N ALA A 354 9.52 -23.26 10.66
CA ALA A 354 8.25 -22.88 10.03
C ALA A 354 7.75 -21.46 10.37
N CYS A 355 8.62 -20.54 10.80
CA CYS A 355 8.24 -19.19 11.24
C CYS A 355 7.50 -18.34 10.20
N LEU A 356 7.64 -18.65 8.90
CA LEU A 356 6.91 -18.01 7.81
C LEU A 356 5.60 -18.74 7.44
N GLY A 357 5.31 -19.85 8.10
CA GLY A 357 4.14 -20.69 7.85
C GLY A 357 3.00 -20.47 8.85
N PRO A 358 1.93 -21.26 8.73
CA PRO A 358 0.80 -21.24 9.66
C PRO A 358 1.17 -21.87 11.02
N GLY A 359 0.37 -21.56 12.07
CA GLY A 359 0.45 -22.20 13.39
C GLY A 359 0.84 -21.25 14.53
N PHE A 360 1.48 -20.14 14.24
CA PHE A 360 1.92 -19.18 15.26
C PHE A 360 1.02 -17.94 15.28
N ARG A 361 0.26 -17.79 16.38
CA ARG A 361 -0.72 -16.71 16.49
C ARG A 361 -0.09 -15.33 16.30
N ALA A 362 1.04 -15.05 16.96
CA ALA A 362 1.70 -13.75 16.87
C ALA A 362 2.07 -13.42 15.43
N ASN A 363 2.80 -14.29 14.72
CA ASN A 363 3.22 -14.10 13.33
C ASN A 363 2.02 -13.89 12.42
N ALA A 364 0.99 -14.75 12.53
CA ALA A 364 -0.18 -14.71 11.68
C ALA A 364 -1.00 -13.43 11.90
N THR A 365 -1.33 -13.10 13.16
CA THR A 365 -2.25 -12.00 13.45
C THR A 365 -1.61 -10.63 13.34
N ILE A 366 -0.33 -10.47 13.70
CA ILE A 366 0.41 -9.21 13.51
C ILE A 366 0.53 -8.91 12.02
N GLY A 367 1.00 -9.87 11.22
CA GLY A 367 1.12 -9.69 9.77
C GLY A 367 -0.22 -9.40 9.09
N ARG A 368 -1.29 -10.13 9.47
CA ARG A 368 -2.65 -9.90 8.99
C ARG A 368 -3.16 -8.50 9.33
N SER A 369 -2.90 -8.03 10.57
CA SER A 369 -3.36 -6.73 11.04
C SER A 369 -2.87 -5.58 10.16
N ILE A 370 -1.64 -5.65 9.63
CA ILE A 370 -1.11 -4.62 8.73
C ILE A 370 -1.98 -4.49 7.47
N ASN A 371 -2.22 -5.61 6.78
CA ASN A 371 -2.97 -5.60 5.53
C ASN A 371 -4.46 -5.23 5.76
N LEU A 372 -5.07 -5.76 6.81
CA LEU A 372 -6.45 -5.45 7.16
C LEU A 372 -6.62 -3.96 7.52
N THR A 373 -5.68 -3.40 8.29
CA THR A 373 -5.67 -1.97 8.64
C THR A 373 -5.56 -1.10 7.39
N LEU A 374 -4.60 -1.40 6.51
CA LEU A 374 -4.43 -0.65 5.27
C LEU A 374 -5.69 -0.74 4.40
N MET A 375 -6.27 -1.94 4.24
CA MET A 375 -7.50 -2.14 3.48
C MET A 375 -8.66 -1.29 4.04
N ASN A 376 -8.90 -1.35 5.35
CA ASN A 376 -10.02 -0.66 5.99
C ASN A 376 -9.85 0.85 6.01
N VAL A 377 -8.67 1.36 6.35
CA VAL A 377 -8.40 2.80 6.49
C VAL A 377 -8.27 3.47 5.12
N SER A 378 -7.55 2.86 4.20
CA SER A 378 -7.36 3.43 2.86
C SER A 378 -8.49 3.14 1.89
N ARG A 379 -9.40 2.21 2.24
CA ARG A 379 -10.43 1.67 1.34
C ARG A 379 -9.84 1.04 0.07
N SER A 380 -8.66 0.44 0.19
CA SER A 380 -8.01 -0.33 -0.87
C SER A 380 -8.61 -1.74 -0.92
N VAL A 381 -9.78 -1.85 -1.51
CA VAL A 381 -10.57 -3.09 -1.54
C VAL A 381 -10.21 -3.92 -2.77
N PRO A 382 -9.82 -5.20 -2.61
CA PRO A 382 -9.48 -6.07 -3.73
C PRO A 382 -10.58 -6.15 -4.79
N GLY A 383 -10.18 -5.99 -6.06
CA GLY A 383 -11.11 -6.01 -7.20
C GLY A 383 -11.98 -4.77 -7.36
N LYS A 384 -11.93 -3.80 -6.44
CA LYS A 384 -12.68 -2.53 -6.52
C LYS A 384 -11.76 -1.33 -6.60
N SER A 385 -10.83 -1.20 -5.66
CA SER A 385 -9.89 -0.07 -5.55
C SER A 385 -8.46 -0.50 -5.24
N ASP A 386 -8.22 -1.77 -4.90
CA ASP A 386 -6.92 -2.42 -4.95
C ASP A 386 -6.83 -3.21 -6.25
N LEU A 387 -6.04 -2.72 -7.19
CA LEU A 387 -5.87 -3.30 -8.52
C LEU A 387 -4.59 -4.13 -8.64
N CYS A 388 -4.12 -4.68 -7.54
CA CYS A 388 -3.00 -5.62 -7.58
C CYS A 388 -3.32 -6.79 -8.52
N SER A 389 -2.49 -6.97 -9.56
CA SER A 389 -2.81 -7.84 -10.70
C SER A 389 -3.09 -9.30 -10.30
N LEU A 390 -2.28 -9.85 -9.41
CA LEU A 390 -2.39 -11.25 -8.98
C LEU A 390 -2.42 -11.40 -7.46
N SER A 391 -1.86 -10.42 -6.73
CA SER A 391 -1.58 -10.49 -5.31
C SER A 391 -0.61 -11.65 -4.96
N SER A 392 -0.41 -11.94 -3.69
CA SER A 392 0.35 -13.10 -3.24
C SER A 392 -0.12 -13.52 -1.85
N PRO A 393 0.10 -14.80 -1.43
CA PRO A 393 -0.19 -15.26 -0.07
C PRO A 393 0.51 -14.44 1.02
N ALA A 394 1.64 -13.80 0.73
CA ALA A 394 2.34 -12.89 1.66
C ALA A 394 1.51 -11.65 2.05
N ARG A 395 0.42 -11.36 1.34
CA ARG A 395 -0.52 -10.29 1.71
C ARG A 395 -1.56 -10.72 2.76
N PHE A 396 -1.67 -12.00 3.08
CA PHE A 396 -2.48 -12.41 4.23
C PHE A 396 -1.74 -12.18 5.54
N ALA A 397 -0.47 -12.64 5.62
CA ALA A 397 0.39 -12.44 6.79
C ALA A 397 1.85 -12.59 6.38
N TYR A 398 2.69 -11.65 6.77
CA TYR A 398 4.12 -11.71 6.47
C TYR A 398 4.89 -11.11 7.64
N CYS A 399 4.87 -11.78 8.80
CA CYS A 399 5.56 -11.36 10.01
C CYS A 399 6.34 -12.53 10.61
N PHE A 400 7.58 -12.28 10.98
CA PHE A 400 8.47 -13.24 11.64
C PHE A 400 9.54 -12.51 12.45
N ALA A 401 10.23 -13.23 13.33
CA ALA A 401 11.31 -12.65 14.10
C ALA A 401 12.69 -13.01 13.54
N ASP A 402 13.65 -12.08 13.69
CA ASP A 402 15.08 -12.34 13.55
C ASP A 402 15.57 -13.09 14.80
N SER A 403 16.25 -14.21 14.62
CA SER A 403 16.63 -15.10 15.73
C SER A 403 17.78 -14.54 16.53
N THR A 404 17.58 -14.27 17.80
CA THR A 404 18.66 -13.89 18.73
C THR A 404 19.55 -15.09 19.07
N ALA A 405 18.93 -16.25 19.29
CA ALA A 405 19.66 -17.44 19.77
C ALA A 405 20.50 -18.13 18.70
N ASN A 406 20.09 -18.06 17.43
CA ASN A 406 20.68 -18.82 16.32
C ASN A 406 21.38 -17.95 15.27
N ASN A 407 21.48 -16.65 15.48
CA ASN A 407 22.19 -15.74 14.61
C ASN A 407 23.64 -15.62 15.06
N PRO A 408 24.64 -16.03 14.25
CA PRO A 408 26.04 -15.91 14.60
C PRO A 408 26.57 -14.46 14.58
N TRP A 409 25.80 -13.56 13.97
CA TRP A 409 26.08 -12.12 13.95
C TRP A 409 25.10 -11.37 14.84
N GLN A 410 25.28 -10.06 14.97
CA GLN A 410 24.30 -9.21 15.62
C GLN A 410 22.96 -9.21 14.85
N THR A 411 21.86 -9.17 15.59
CA THR A 411 20.50 -9.04 15.02
C THR A 411 20.25 -7.62 14.51
N LEU A 412 19.20 -7.42 13.69
CA LEU A 412 18.89 -6.11 13.12
C LEU A 412 18.68 -5.02 14.17
N ASN A 413 18.00 -5.34 15.28
CA ASN A 413 17.81 -4.38 16.37
C ASN A 413 19.13 -3.97 17.01
N ALA A 414 20.03 -4.94 17.20
CA ALA A 414 21.34 -4.69 17.83
C ALA A 414 22.22 -3.79 16.94
N ASP A 415 22.18 -3.99 15.61
CA ASP A 415 22.88 -3.14 14.65
C ASP A 415 22.34 -1.69 14.63
N LEU A 416 21.01 -1.50 14.84
CA LEU A 416 20.36 -0.21 14.64
C LEU A 416 20.10 0.57 15.94
N TYR A 417 19.75 -0.13 17.02
CA TYR A 417 19.22 0.48 18.25
C TYR A 417 19.81 -0.09 19.55
N GLY A 418 20.75 -1.03 19.42
CA GLY A 418 21.31 -1.76 20.56
C GLY A 418 20.49 -3.01 20.94
N PRO A 419 21.14 -4.00 21.63
CA PRO A 419 20.57 -5.32 21.85
C PRO A 419 19.32 -5.32 22.75
N GLU A 420 19.19 -4.33 23.63
CA GLU A 420 18.08 -4.22 24.59
C GLU A 420 16.79 -3.64 24.00
N THR A 421 16.87 -3.00 22.84
CA THR A 421 15.73 -2.35 22.20
C THR A 421 15.21 -3.20 21.04
N THR A 422 13.96 -3.65 21.14
CA THR A 422 13.30 -4.33 20.02
C THR A 422 13.03 -3.36 18.88
N SER A 423 13.20 -3.80 17.65
CA SER A 423 12.85 -3.04 16.46
C SER A 423 11.87 -3.79 15.55
N VAL A 424 11.12 -3.03 14.77
CA VAL A 424 10.30 -3.55 13.69
C VAL A 424 10.80 -2.96 12.38
N THR A 425 11.18 -3.81 11.44
CA THR A 425 11.52 -3.42 10.07
C THR A 425 10.36 -3.78 9.15
N VAL A 426 9.80 -2.78 8.47
CA VAL A 426 8.74 -2.99 7.47
C VAL A 426 9.32 -2.85 6.08
N HIS A 427 9.06 -3.84 5.23
CA HIS A 427 9.57 -3.88 3.87
C HIS A 427 8.49 -4.30 2.87
N LYS A 428 8.29 -3.51 1.80
CA LYS A 428 7.40 -3.87 0.69
C LYS A 428 8.15 -4.77 -0.28
N CYS A 429 7.89 -6.08 -0.22
CA CYS A 429 8.56 -7.05 -1.08
C CYS A 429 7.61 -8.16 -1.55
N GLU A 430 8.05 -8.89 -2.56
CA GLU A 430 7.37 -10.10 -3.03
C GLU A 430 7.40 -11.19 -1.96
N GLY A 431 6.53 -12.18 -2.09
CA GLY A 431 6.60 -13.39 -1.27
C GLY A 431 7.99 -14.05 -1.45
N PRO A 432 8.59 -14.59 -0.38
CA PRO A 432 9.97 -15.02 -0.43
C PRO A 432 10.16 -16.21 -1.37
N HIS A 433 11.17 -16.12 -2.24
CA HIS A 433 11.55 -17.19 -3.14
C HIS A 433 12.60 -18.10 -2.51
N LEU A 434 12.40 -19.40 -2.67
CA LEU A 434 13.29 -20.42 -2.11
C LEU A 434 14.65 -20.44 -2.83
N VAL A 435 15.73 -20.55 -2.06
CA VAL A 435 17.09 -20.84 -2.54
C VAL A 435 17.54 -22.15 -1.93
N HIS A 436 17.79 -23.16 -2.78
CA HIS A 436 18.30 -24.45 -2.33
C HIS A 436 19.82 -24.39 -2.08
N ASN A 437 20.27 -25.07 -1.03
CA ASN A 437 21.68 -25.16 -0.71
C ASN A 437 22.45 -25.93 -1.81
N PRO A 438 23.60 -25.43 -2.29
CA PRO A 438 24.45 -26.20 -3.17
C PRO A 438 24.93 -27.50 -2.50
N PRO A 439 25.09 -28.60 -3.23
CA PRO A 439 25.48 -29.90 -2.66
C PRO A 439 26.84 -29.91 -1.97
N ASP A 440 27.72 -28.99 -2.35
CA ASP A 440 29.08 -28.87 -1.81
C ASP A 440 29.16 -28.15 -0.46
N HIS A 441 28.03 -27.67 0.06
CA HIS A 441 27.96 -26.89 1.30
C HIS A 441 28.98 -25.74 1.39
N ASN A 442 29.26 -25.09 0.26
CA ASN A 442 30.20 -24.00 0.16
C ASN A 442 29.49 -22.65 0.35
N ALA A 443 30.00 -21.80 1.23
CA ALA A 443 29.42 -20.49 1.56
C ALA A 443 29.33 -19.57 0.34
N GLU A 444 30.40 -19.47 -0.46
CA GLU A 444 30.42 -18.62 -1.64
C GLU A 444 29.43 -19.10 -2.72
N ASN A 445 29.32 -20.42 -2.92
CA ASN A 445 28.37 -20.99 -3.89
C ASN A 445 26.91 -20.77 -3.43
N LEU A 446 26.63 -20.82 -2.12
CA LEU A 446 25.32 -20.45 -1.61
C LEU A 446 25.02 -18.97 -1.84
N LEU A 447 25.96 -18.08 -1.59
CA LEU A 447 25.79 -16.65 -1.84
C LEU A 447 25.61 -16.34 -3.33
N LYS A 448 26.29 -17.07 -4.23
CA LYS A 448 26.06 -17.01 -5.70
C LYS A 448 24.65 -17.46 -6.07
N ALA A 449 24.15 -18.53 -5.45
CA ALA A 449 22.78 -19.00 -5.68
C ALA A 449 21.76 -17.97 -5.22
N ILE A 450 21.96 -17.33 -4.05
CA ILE A 450 21.13 -16.23 -3.56
C ILE A 450 21.16 -15.04 -4.54
N ALA A 451 22.36 -14.63 -5.00
CA ALA A 451 22.53 -13.55 -5.97
C ALA A 451 21.82 -13.85 -7.30
N THR A 452 21.87 -15.12 -7.77
CA THR A 452 21.19 -15.57 -8.98
C THR A 452 19.68 -15.45 -8.83
N VAL A 453 19.10 -15.91 -7.73
CA VAL A 453 17.65 -15.81 -7.46
C VAL A 453 17.24 -14.32 -7.37
N ALA A 454 18.02 -13.49 -6.70
CA ALA A 454 17.78 -12.05 -6.63
C ALA A 454 17.77 -11.36 -8.00
N SER A 455 18.45 -11.93 -9.00
CA SER A 455 18.62 -11.37 -10.34
C SER A 455 17.73 -12.04 -11.40
N ALA A 456 17.02 -13.12 -11.07
CA ALA A 456 16.30 -13.94 -12.04
C ALA A 456 14.96 -13.34 -12.48
N GLY A 457 14.35 -12.54 -11.65
CA GLY A 457 13.02 -11.98 -11.91
C GLY A 457 12.67 -10.90 -10.91
N GLY A 458 11.41 -10.49 -10.91
CA GLY A 458 10.87 -9.56 -9.95
C GLY A 458 11.02 -8.08 -10.31
N ASN A 459 10.49 -7.25 -9.44
CA ASN A 459 10.38 -5.81 -9.69
C ASN A 459 11.73 -5.08 -9.57
N ASN A 460 12.69 -5.64 -8.85
CA ASN A 460 14.05 -5.10 -8.73
C ASN A 460 14.84 -5.06 -10.05
N LEU A 461 14.39 -5.78 -11.06
CA LEU A 461 14.94 -5.66 -12.42
C LEU A 461 14.51 -4.37 -13.13
N VAL A 462 13.54 -3.66 -12.57
CA VAL A 462 13.06 -2.36 -13.06
C VAL A 462 13.37 -1.23 -12.07
N TYR A 463 13.25 -1.52 -10.78
CA TYR A 463 13.46 -0.60 -9.68
C TYR A 463 14.42 -1.22 -8.66
N PRO A 464 15.73 -0.91 -8.71
CA PRO A 464 16.69 -1.43 -7.74
C PRO A 464 16.32 -0.97 -6.33
N GLY A 465 16.40 -1.86 -5.36
CA GLY A 465 15.99 -1.55 -3.98
C GLY A 465 16.39 -2.60 -2.96
N HIS A 466 15.86 -2.50 -1.76
CA HIS A 466 16.21 -3.32 -0.62
C HIS A 466 15.87 -4.79 -0.85
N LEU A 467 16.87 -5.67 -0.72
CA LEU A 467 16.73 -7.12 -0.85
C LEU A 467 16.62 -7.77 0.53
N LEU A 468 15.54 -8.50 0.79
CA LEU A 468 15.41 -9.30 2.00
C LEU A 468 16.05 -10.68 1.78
N VAL A 469 17.10 -10.98 2.54
CA VAL A 469 17.80 -12.27 2.54
C VAL A 469 17.58 -12.95 3.88
N ILE A 470 16.99 -14.14 3.83
CA ILE A 470 16.65 -14.95 5.00
C ILE A 470 17.52 -16.21 4.94
N LEU A 471 18.45 -16.33 5.87
CA LEU A 471 19.26 -17.51 6.08
C LEU A 471 18.67 -18.35 7.22
N ASN A 472 18.73 -19.68 7.08
CA ASN A 472 18.46 -20.54 8.21
C ASN A 472 19.72 -20.65 9.12
N PRO A 473 19.59 -21.16 10.37
CA PRO A 473 20.72 -21.23 11.30
C PRO A 473 21.90 -22.06 10.78
N THR A 474 21.67 -23.16 10.06
CA THR A 474 22.74 -23.99 9.50
C THR A 474 23.56 -23.23 8.46
N GLN A 475 22.90 -22.50 7.58
CA GLN A 475 23.53 -21.69 6.54
C GLN A 475 24.29 -20.49 7.14
N ALA A 476 23.68 -19.84 8.12
CA ALA A 476 24.31 -18.70 8.81
C ALA A 476 25.62 -19.12 9.49
N ARG A 477 25.60 -20.24 10.23
CA ARG A 477 26.79 -20.80 10.85
C ARG A 477 27.85 -21.22 9.82
N MET A 478 27.45 -21.84 8.72
CA MET A 478 28.37 -22.25 7.65
C MET A 478 29.09 -21.04 7.04
N ILE A 479 28.37 -19.96 6.78
CA ILE A 479 28.94 -18.74 6.20
C ILE A 479 29.86 -18.03 7.20
N GLU A 480 29.45 -17.95 8.48
CA GLU A 480 30.27 -17.36 9.56
C GLU A 480 31.56 -18.17 9.77
N GLN A 481 31.48 -19.50 9.83
CA GLN A 481 32.65 -20.38 9.97
C GLN A 481 33.63 -20.30 8.80
N ALA A 482 33.14 -19.93 7.62
CA ALA A 482 33.97 -19.60 6.45
C ALA A 482 34.62 -18.21 6.55
N GLY A 483 34.39 -17.46 7.64
CA GLY A 483 35.00 -16.18 7.94
C GLY A 483 34.26 -14.95 7.37
N TRP A 484 33.02 -15.12 6.91
CA TRP A 484 32.25 -14.01 6.34
C TRP A 484 31.53 -13.19 7.42
N SER A 485 31.77 -11.90 7.43
CA SER A 485 30.95 -10.94 8.19
C SER A 485 29.66 -10.59 7.45
N LYS A 486 28.71 -9.97 8.14
CA LYS A 486 27.50 -9.40 7.48
C LYS A 486 27.86 -8.42 6.38
N ARG A 487 28.93 -7.65 6.55
CA ARG A 487 29.39 -6.68 5.56
C ARG A 487 29.89 -7.38 4.29
N ASP A 488 30.71 -8.40 4.44
CA ASP A 488 31.22 -9.18 3.31
C ASP A 488 30.08 -9.82 2.51
N ILE A 489 29.07 -10.36 3.19
CA ILE A 489 27.86 -10.92 2.55
C ILE A 489 27.14 -9.85 1.72
N LYS A 490 26.91 -8.68 2.31
CA LYS A 490 26.19 -7.58 1.65
C LYS A 490 26.95 -7.08 0.43
N GLU A 491 28.26 -6.90 0.54
CA GLU A 491 29.14 -6.48 -0.56
C GLU A 491 29.16 -7.54 -1.67
N PHE A 492 29.29 -8.81 -1.32
CA PHE A 492 29.25 -9.92 -2.26
C PHE A 492 27.94 -9.97 -3.04
N LEU A 493 26.79 -9.86 -2.35
CA LEU A 493 25.48 -9.85 -3.00
C LEU A 493 25.30 -8.64 -3.92
N PHE A 494 25.75 -7.47 -3.52
CA PHE A 494 25.73 -6.28 -4.36
C PHE A 494 26.60 -6.44 -5.62
N GLU A 495 27.75 -7.10 -5.49
CA GLU A 495 28.66 -7.35 -6.61
C GLU A 495 28.12 -8.41 -7.57
N HIS A 496 27.44 -9.44 -7.09
CA HIS A 496 27.05 -10.61 -7.89
C HIS A 496 25.58 -10.61 -8.30
N ALA A 497 24.67 -9.94 -7.57
CA ALA A 497 23.27 -9.85 -7.94
C ALA A 497 23.07 -8.78 -9.02
N ARG A 498 23.26 -9.17 -10.28
CA ARG A 498 23.27 -8.26 -11.43
C ARG A 498 22.48 -8.80 -12.61
N GLN A 499 22.08 -7.92 -13.50
CA GLN A 499 21.45 -8.24 -14.78
C GLN A 499 22.23 -7.58 -15.92
N PRO A 500 22.19 -8.14 -17.16
CA PRO A 500 22.79 -7.50 -18.32
C PRO A 500 22.20 -6.09 -18.55
N VAL A 501 23.05 -5.14 -18.89
CA VAL A 501 22.61 -3.76 -19.10
C VAL A 501 21.56 -3.61 -20.20
N GLU A 502 21.58 -4.48 -21.21
CA GLU A 502 20.56 -4.50 -22.27
C GLU A 502 19.18 -4.85 -21.72
N VAL A 503 19.09 -5.73 -20.70
CA VAL A 503 17.86 -6.07 -20.02
C VAL A 503 17.37 -4.86 -19.21
N ALA A 504 18.26 -4.22 -18.46
CA ALA A 504 17.96 -3.01 -17.71
C ALA A 504 17.48 -1.89 -18.65
N ARG A 505 18.15 -1.65 -19.77
CA ARG A 505 17.76 -0.62 -20.75
C ARG A 505 16.39 -0.87 -21.37
N ARG A 506 16.03 -2.12 -21.68
CA ARG A 506 14.68 -2.46 -22.22
C ARG A 506 13.57 -2.27 -21.20
N ARG A 507 13.85 -2.51 -19.91
CA ARG A 507 12.88 -2.40 -18.81
C ARG A 507 12.93 -1.03 -18.12
N HIS A 508 13.98 -0.31 -18.35
CA HIS A 508 14.31 0.92 -17.69
C HIS A 508 13.35 2.04 -18.06
N ARG A 509 12.83 2.64 -17.02
CA ARG A 509 11.93 3.81 -17.07
C ARG A 509 12.54 4.99 -16.31
N ASN A 510 13.84 5.26 -16.52
CA ASN A 510 14.63 6.26 -15.75
C ASN A 510 14.67 5.97 -14.24
N THR A 511 14.65 4.70 -13.86
CA THR A 511 14.57 4.25 -12.46
C THR A 511 15.91 3.82 -11.91
N PHE A 512 16.86 3.47 -12.78
CA PHE A 512 18.23 3.17 -12.40
C PHE A 512 19.07 4.44 -12.28
N PRO A 513 20.04 4.48 -11.35
CA PRO A 513 21.07 5.51 -11.35
C PRO A 513 21.78 5.56 -12.73
N PRO A 514 21.97 6.74 -13.34
CA PRO A 514 22.55 6.84 -14.68
C PRO A 514 23.89 6.11 -14.87
N HIS A 515 24.77 6.18 -13.87
CA HIS A 515 26.08 5.52 -13.90
C HIS A 515 25.99 3.98 -13.92
N PHE A 516 24.87 3.38 -13.43
CA PHE A 516 24.66 1.93 -13.56
C PHE A 516 24.51 1.51 -15.02
N LEU A 517 23.89 2.34 -15.85
CA LEU A 517 23.65 2.05 -17.26
C LEU A 517 24.92 2.14 -18.12
N GLU A 518 26.03 2.61 -17.56
CA GLU A 518 27.37 2.62 -18.18
C GLU A 518 28.12 1.31 -17.94
N MET A 519 27.62 0.48 -17.01
CA MET A 519 28.20 -0.82 -16.67
C MET A 519 27.70 -1.93 -17.62
N PRO A 520 28.49 -2.96 -17.94
CA PRO A 520 28.01 -4.11 -18.73
C PRO A 520 26.99 -4.97 -17.98
N GLN A 521 27.05 -4.97 -16.64
CA GLN A 521 26.15 -5.65 -15.72
C GLN A 521 25.65 -4.66 -14.68
N VAL A 522 24.34 -4.53 -14.54
CA VAL A 522 23.68 -3.57 -13.65
C VAL A 522 23.27 -4.26 -12.36
N PRO A 523 23.64 -3.74 -11.17
CA PRO A 523 23.20 -4.31 -9.91
C PRO A 523 21.68 -4.14 -9.73
N VAL A 524 21.04 -5.10 -9.06
CA VAL A 524 19.61 -5.07 -8.77
C VAL A 524 19.27 -4.39 -7.43
N MET A 525 20.29 -3.82 -6.80
CA MET A 525 20.26 -2.99 -5.60
C MET A 525 21.02 -1.70 -5.85
N ARG A 526 20.87 -0.68 -5.02
CA ARG A 526 21.57 0.61 -5.15
C ARG A 526 22.92 0.62 -4.46
N SER A 527 23.02 -0.13 -3.35
CA SER A 527 24.23 -0.27 -2.54
C SER A 527 24.22 -1.58 -1.75
N PRO A 528 25.35 -2.00 -1.16
CA PRO A 528 25.39 -3.13 -0.23
C PRO A 528 24.45 -2.96 0.96
N ASP A 529 24.19 -1.72 1.40
CA ASP A 529 23.32 -1.44 2.55
C ASP A 529 21.83 -1.68 2.25
N ASP A 530 21.46 -1.84 0.98
CA ASP A 530 20.12 -2.27 0.58
C ASP A 530 19.84 -3.75 0.93
N VAL A 531 20.82 -4.55 1.38
CA VAL A 531 20.62 -5.92 1.82
C VAL A 531 20.14 -5.96 3.28
N ILE A 532 18.93 -6.46 3.49
CA ILE A 532 18.37 -6.79 4.80
C ILE A 532 18.67 -8.26 5.06
N LEU A 533 19.68 -8.54 5.84
CA LEU A 533 20.09 -9.90 6.18
C LEU A 533 19.54 -10.29 7.56
N VAL A 534 18.77 -11.37 7.60
CA VAL A 534 18.17 -11.91 8.83
C VAL A 534 18.41 -13.42 8.92
N VAL A 535 18.43 -13.93 10.14
CA VAL A 535 18.52 -15.36 10.41
C VAL A 535 17.25 -15.83 11.08
N CYS A 536 16.53 -16.74 10.44
CA CYS A 536 15.36 -17.38 11.04
C CYS A 536 15.10 -18.75 10.39
N GLY A 537 14.14 -19.48 10.91
CA GLY A 537 13.81 -20.83 10.46
C GLY A 537 14.46 -21.92 11.32
N GLY A 538 14.20 -23.15 10.96
CA GLY A 538 14.86 -24.33 11.50
C GLY A 538 16.12 -24.67 10.73
N ASP A 539 16.91 -25.62 11.26
CA ASP A 539 18.05 -26.16 10.56
C ASP A 539 17.62 -26.82 9.23
N GLY A 540 18.45 -26.70 8.20
CA GLY A 540 18.15 -27.26 6.88
C GLY A 540 18.95 -26.66 5.74
N GLY A 541 18.56 -26.99 4.50
CA GLY A 541 19.27 -26.62 3.27
C GLY A 541 18.61 -25.52 2.45
N HIS A 542 17.84 -24.62 3.06
CA HIS A 542 17.08 -23.62 2.31
C HIS A 542 17.26 -22.22 2.87
N ALA A 543 17.62 -21.27 2.01
CA ALA A 543 17.47 -19.82 2.24
C ALA A 543 16.25 -19.30 1.51
N MET A 544 15.88 -18.05 1.76
CA MET A 544 14.83 -17.36 1.03
C MET A 544 15.25 -15.93 0.67
N VAL A 545 14.73 -15.45 -0.46
CA VAL A 545 14.94 -14.10 -0.97
C VAL A 545 13.61 -13.40 -1.18
N GLY A 546 13.39 -12.29 -0.50
CA GLY A 546 12.26 -11.38 -0.76
C GLY A 546 12.71 -10.27 -1.71
N VAL A 547 12.23 -10.34 -2.96
CA VAL A 547 12.55 -9.35 -3.99
C VAL A 547 11.77 -8.06 -3.71
N PRO A 548 12.42 -6.88 -3.73
CA PRO A 548 11.78 -5.62 -3.35
C PRO A 548 10.80 -5.10 -4.39
N TRP A 549 9.82 -4.33 -3.93
CA TRP A 549 9.20 -3.30 -4.74
C TRP A 549 10.06 -2.04 -4.64
N GLY A 550 11.03 -1.88 -5.55
CA GLY A 550 12.17 -0.98 -5.40
C GLY A 550 11.87 0.53 -5.36
N LEU A 551 10.60 0.97 -5.49
CA LEU A 551 10.21 2.35 -5.26
C LEU A 551 10.11 2.70 -3.77
N ALA A 552 9.89 1.72 -2.90
CA ALA A 552 9.88 1.89 -1.45
C ALA A 552 11.21 1.43 -0.84
N GLN A 553 11.60 2.05 0.27
CA GLN A 553 12.68 1.55 1.12
C GLN A 553 12.11 0.74 2.27
N ALA A 554 12.89 -0.22 2.77
CA ALA A 554 12.60 -0.79 4.08
C ALA A 554 12.89 0.25 5.17
N VAL A 555 12.03 0.31 6.15
CA VAL A 555 12.15 1.26 7.26
C VAL A 555 12.06 0.50 8.58
N SER A 556 12.98 0.83 9.49
CA SER A 556 13.02 0.28 10.83
C SER A 556 12.61 1.33 11.87
N ARG A 557 11.90 0.89 12.90
CA ARG A 557 11.56 1.72 14.07
C ARG A 557 11.77 0.93 15.35
N PRO A 558 12.30 1.58 16.41
CA PRO A 558 12.38 0.96 17.73
C PRO A 558 10.98 0.84 18.33
N VAL A 559 10.77 -0.19 19.13
CA VAL A 559 9.54 -0.38 19.93
C VAL A 559 9.74 0.28 21.29
N VAL A 560 9.35 1.53 21.38
CA VAL A 560 9.58 2.38 22.55
C VAL A 560 8.33 3.20 22.90
N PHE A 561 8.24 3.62 24.15
CA PHE A 561 7.29 4.66 24.59
C PHE A 561 7.71 6.05 24.10
N LYS A 562 6.85 7.07 24.25
CA LYS A 562 7.12 8.47 23.82
C LYS A 562 8.40 9.04 24.42
N ASP A 563 8.77 8.61 25.63
CA ASP A 563 9.99 9.03 26.31
C ASP A 563 11.27 8.29 25.85
N GLY A 564 11.13 7.38 24.87
CA GLY A 564 12.24 6.57 24.36
C GLY A 564 12.53 5.30 25.17
N THR A 565 11.80 5.03 26.24
CA THR A 565 11.97 3.80 27.05
C THR A 565 11.55 2.57 26.24
N PRO A 566 12.40 1.52 26.13
CA PRO A 566 12.04 0.29 25.45
C PRO A 566 10.82 -0.39 26.07
N VAL A 567 9.87 -0.80 25.22
CA VAL A 567 8.70 -1.56 25.68
C VAL A 567 9.15 -2.98 26.06
N ARG A 568 8.67 -3.45 27.20
CA ARG A 568 8.84 -4.83 27.71
C ARG A 568 7.47 -5.48 27.83
N ALA A 569 7.41 -6.81 27.72
CA ALA A 569 6.16 -7.50 28.00
C ALA A 569 5.77 -7.26 29.45
N MET A 570 4.53 -6.87 29.69
CA MET A 570 3.99 -6.82 31.04
C MET A 570 3.81 -8.26 31.51
N GLY A 571 4.40 -8.60 32.63
CA GLY A 571 4.32 -9.92 33.26
C GLY A 571 2.89 -10.27 33.72
#